data_f504e2bca6dc41f5788b0c26627e8575
#
_entry.id   f504e2bca6dc41f5788b0c26627e8575
#
_cell.length_a   1.000
_cell.length_b   1.000
_cell.length_c   1.000
_cell.angle_alpha   90.00
_cell.angle_beta   90.00
_cell.angle_gamma   90.00
#
_symmetry.space_group_name_H-M   'P 1'
#
loop_
_entity.id
_entity.type
_entity.pdbx_description
1 polymer ?
#
loop_
_entity_poly.entity_id
_entity_poly.type
_entity_poly.pdbx_seq_one_letter_code
_entity_poly.pdbx_strand_id
1 'polypeptide(L)'
;MKINFNKIKNNFKNKYMIFLAIFLLIVSVSFFIDHKIKTKAQKDSLVLNDHEIQIKDSNLEKVIRLAIRKPIGKLRLRDVVDIKKLDASNKGIQNLDGIENLLRLQELDLTDNEIDDISALSSLKDISILKLGKNKITDIASLKNCSKLKELYLFDNKVIDITPLKNFEKIYILDLNRNHVADISILPTLKNLKEIYLHNNGVIDFKPILRMQQLTTVNLAGNNFTDMQDINQLKSLMELYIGDNGIKDLTFLKSMSNLKVLDVSNNKITDMNSISNLNGIEELNISSNYIRDIKILENFKNLSKVDLRYNNIKNIEPLKNCKQLSEVFIDKDVDIRPIENMKNQLKNADSYTKAKLLNKEIFK
;
A
#
# COMPACT_ATOMS: atom_id res chain seq x y z
N MET A 1 -29.20 -61.80 -8.80
CA MET A 1 -27.95 -61.10 -8.40
C MET A 1 -28.04 -59.65 -8.87
N LYS A 2 -28.41 -58.68 -7.98
CA LYS A 2 -28.51 -57.26 -8.37
C LYS A 2 -27.12 -56.60 -8.18
N ILE A 3 -26.51 -56.27 -9.29
CA ILE A 3 -25.22 -55.57 -9.29
C ILE A 3 -25.45 -54.11 -8.84
N ASN A 4 -24.82 -53.72 -7.73
CA ASN A 4 -24.95 -52.39 -7.17
C ASN A 4 -24.03 -51.38 -7.93
N PHE A 5 -24.58 -50.80 -9.00
CA PHE A 5 -23.89 -49.83 -9.87
C PHE A 5 -23.32 -48.63 -9.14
N ASN A 6 -23.93 -48.19 -8.02
CA ASN A 6 -23.44 -47.06 -7.24
C ASN A 6 -22.12 -47.38 -6.51
N LYS A 7 -21.90 -48.61 -6.08
CA LYS A 7 -20.65 -49.02 -5.41
C LYS A 7 -19.48 -49.10 -6.40
N ILE A 8 -19.78 -49.46 -7.66
CA ILE A 8 -18.79 -49.49 -8.75
C ILE A 8 -18.40 -48.06 -9.14
N LYS A 9 -19.38 -47.16 -9.27
CA LYS A 9 -19.16 -45.74 -9.64
C LYS A 9 -18.33 -44.99 -8.58
N ASN A 10 -18.55 -45.25 -7.29
CA ASN A 10 -17.76 -44.63 -6.20
C ASN A 10 -16.33 -45.20 -6.14
N ASN A 11 -16.11 -46.46 -6.43
CA ASN A 11 -14.79 -47.08 -6.48
C ASN A 11 -13.94 -46.53 -7.65
N PHE A 12 -14.56 -46.28 -8.80
CA PHE A 12 -13.90 -45.64 -9.96
C PHE A 12 -13.55 -44.17 -9.66
N LYS A 13 -14.47 -43.46 -9.03
CA LYS A 13 -14.24 -42.04 -8.65
C LYS A 13 -13.08 -41.89 -7.63
N ASN A 14 -13.01 -42.78 -6.64
CA ASN A 14 -11.91 -42.77 -5.67
C ASN A 14 -10.56 -43.15 -6.30
N LYS A 15 -10.52 -44.16 -7.21
CA LYS A 15 -9.28 -44.48 -7.93
C LYS A 15 -8.80 -43.33 -8.82
N TYR A 16 -9.71 -42.64 -9.50
CA TYR A 16 -9.37 -41.47 -10.33
C TYR A 16 -8.84 -40.31 -9.48
N MET A 17 -9.43 -40.03 -8.32
CA MET A 17 -8.96 -39.01 -7.38
C MET A 17 -7.58 -39.33 -6.80
N ILE A 18 -7.32 -40.61 -6.51
CA ILE A 18 -6.00 -41.08 -6.04
C ILE A 18 -4.96 -40.93 -7.16
N PHE A 19 -5.29 -41.29 -8.39
CA PHE A 19 -4.41 -41.12 -9.55
C PHE A 19 -4.11 -39.67 -9.85
N LEU A 20 -5.11 -38.77 -9.74
CA LEU A 20 -4.95 -37.34 -9.93
C LEU A 20 -4.06 -36.74 -8.82
N ALA A 21 -4.25 -37.14 -7.57
CA ALA A 21 -3.43 -36.70 -6.45
C ALA A 21 -1.97 -37.13 -6.58
N ILE A 22 -1.74 -38.42 -7.00
CA ILE A 22 -0.36 -38.89 -7.25
C ILE A 22 0.26 -38.17 -8.44
N PHE A 23 -0.48 -37.92 -9.53
CA PHE A 23 0.00 -37.17 -10.68
C PHE A 23 0.39 -35.74 -10.30
N LEU A 24 -0.46 -35.03 -9.53
CA LEU A 24 -0.16 -33.68 -9.04
C LEU A 24 1.05 -33.68 -8.10
N LEU A 25 1.20 -34.71 -7.26
CA LEU A 25 2.37 -34.87 -6.39
C LEU A 25 3.65 -35.09 -7.22
N ILE A 26 3.61 -35.95 -8.24
CA ILE A 26 4.77 -36.18 -9.13
C ILE A 26 5.14 -34.92 -9.88
N VAL A 27 4.17 -34.18 -10.41
CA VAL A 27 4.40 -32.91 -11.10
C VAL A 27 5.01 -31.87 -10.15
N SER A 28 4.48 -31.77 -8.93
CA SER A 28 5.02 -30.82 -7.92
C SER A 28 6.44 -31.19 -7.48
N VAL A 29 6.71 -32.48 -7.25
CA VAL A 29 8.06 -32.96 -6.90
C VAL A 29 9.04 -32.77 -8.06
N SER A 30 8.62 -33.07 -9.31
CA SER A 30 9.43 -32.84 -10.50
C SER A 30 9.75 -31.36 -10.69
N PHE A 31 8.77 -30.47 -10.52
CA PHE A 31 8.95 -29.03 -10.56
C PHE A 31 9.92 -28.53 -9.46
N PHE A 32 9.79 -29.08 -8.25
CA PHE A 32 10.69 -28.75 -7.13
C PHE A 32 12.13 -29.21 -7.37
N ILE A 33 12.32 -30.41 -7.94
CA ILE A 33 13.64 -30.95 -8.28
C ILE A 33 14.27 -30.13 -9.42
N ASP A 34 13.52 -29.81 -10.48
CA ASP A 34 13.99 -29.00 -11.59
C ASP A 34 14.38 -27.59 -11.15
N HIS A 35 13.57 -26.98 -10.28
CA HIS A 35 13.87 -25.70 -9.67
C HIS A 35 15.16 -25.76 -8.83
N LYS A 36 15.36 -26.81 -8.03
CA LYS A 36 16.54 -27.00 -7.20
C LYS A 36 17.82 -27.25 -8.02
N ILE A 37 17.70 -27.98 -9.13
CA ILE A 37 18.79 -28.22 -10.08
C ILE A 37 19.17 -26.91 -10.79
N LYS A 38 18.20 -26.16 -11.29
CA LYS A 38 18.44 -24.86 -11.95
C LYS A 38 19.09 -23.86 -11.01
N THR A 39 18.63 -23.79 -9.75
CA THR A 39 19.21 -22.89 -8.75
C THR A 39 20.63 -23.29 -8.39
N LYS A 40 20.94 -24.59 -8.31
CA LYS A 40 22.29 -25.09 -8.07
C LYS A 40 23.22 -24.80 -9.26
N ALA A 41 22.80 -25.11 -10.49
CA ALA A 41 23.58 -24.83 -11.70
C ALA A 41 23.87 -23.34 -11.88
N GLN A 42 22.90 -22.48 -11.57
CA GLN A 42 23.06 -21.02 -11.57
C GLN A 42 24.05 -20.56 -10.49
N LYS A 43 24.02 -21.17 -9.30
CA LYS A 43 25.00 -20.89 -8.23
C LYS A 43 26.40 -21.32 -8.65
N ASP A 44 26.53 -22.51 -9.22
CA ASP A 44 27.81 -23.05 -9.65
C ASP A 44 28.43 -22.20 -10.80
N SER A 45 27.60 -21.69 -11.72
CA SER A 45 28.06 -20.78 -12.79
C SER A 45 28.53 -19.42 -12.24
N LEU A 46 27.89 -18.90 -11.20
CA LEU A 46 28.31 -17.66 -10.53
C LEU A 46 29.61 -17.84 -9.75
N VAL A 47 29.84 -19.01 -9.17
CA VAL A 47 31.10 -19.34 -8.48
C VAL A 47 32.28 -19.50 -9.47
N LEU A 48 32.03 -20.01 -10.67
CA LEU A 48 33.04 -20.09 -11.74
C LEU A 48 33.52 -18.71 -12.21
N ASN A 49 32.67 -17.67 -12.09
CA ASN A 49 32.97 -16.28 -12.44
C ASN A 49 33.31 -15.40 -11.21
N ASP A 50 33.74 -16.02 -10.10
CA ASP A 50 34.01 -15.29 -8.87
C ASP A 50 35.16 -14.28 -9.05
N HIS A 51 34.85 -13.02 -8.84
CA HIS A 51 35.78 -11.89 -8.95
C HIS A 51 35.62 -10.95 -7.74
N GLU A 52 36.60 -10.09 -7.56
CA GLU A 52 36.54 -9.02 -6.56
C GLU A 52 35.52 -7.99 -6.99
N ILE A 53 34.65 -7.58 -6.07
CA ILE A 53 33.65 -6.55 -6.26
C ILE A 53 33.98 -5.35 -5.40
N GLN A 54 33.55 -4.17 -5.85
CA GLN A 54 33.66 -2.93 -5.10
C GLN A 54 32.28 -2.34 -4.90
N ILE A 55 32.02 -1.88 -3.69
CA ILE A 55 30.84 -1.09 -3.36
C ILE A 55 31.36 0.34 -3.15
N LYS A 56 30.89 1.28 -3.97
CA LYS A 56 31.45 2.64 -4.00
C LYS A 56 31.07 3.45 -2.77
N ASP A 57 29.84 3.30 -2.31
CA ASP A 57 29.35 4.00 -1.11
C ASP A 57 29.75 3.24 0.16
N SER A 58 30.47 3.91 1.05
CA SER A 58 31.00 3.31 2.29
C SER A 58 29.89 2.88 3.26
N ASN A 59 28.74 3.55 3.24
CA ASN A 59 27.63 3.22 4.11
C ASN A 59 26.88 1.98 3.56
N LEU A 60 26.68 1.91 2.24
CA LEU A 60 26.16 0.72 1.58
C LEU A 60 27.07 -0.50 1.80
N GLU A 61 28.40 -0.30 1.65
CA GLU A 61 29.38 -1.36 1.91
C GLU A 61 29.29 -1.89 3.34
N LYS A 62 29.19 -1.01 4.34
CA LYS A 62 29.03 -1.42 5.75
C LYS A 62 27.78 -2.28 5.95
N VAL A 63 26.63 -1.88 5.36
CA VAL A 63 25.39 -2.64 5.45
C VAL A 63 25.54 -4.03 4.83
N ILE A 64 26.13 -4.12 3.62
CA ILE A 64 26.38 -5.38 2.95
C ILE A 64 27.30 -6.28 3.79
N ARG A 65 28.41 -5.73 4.31
CA ARG A 65 29.35 -6.46 5.18
C ARG A 65 28.68 -7.00 6.45
N LEU A 66 27.80 -6.23 7.07
CA LEU A 66 27.02 -6.68 8.22
C LEU A 66 26.09 -7.84 7.83
N ALA A 67 25.40 -7.74 6.70
CA ALA A 67 24.49 -8.78 6.21
C ALA A 67 25.21 -10.12 5.98
N ILE A 68 26.44 -10.09 5.46
CA ILE A 68 27.26 -11.31 5.20
C ILE A 68 28.21 -11.68 6.33
N ARG A 69 28.23 -10.91 7.44
CA ARG A 69 29.14 -11.10 8.60
C ARG A 69 30.63 -11.12 8.22
N LYS A 70 31.03 -10.27 7.25
CA LYS A 70 32.41 -10.14 6.77
C LYS A 70 32.90 -8.70 6.93
N PRO A 71 33.33 -8.29 8.13
CA PRO A 71 33.64 -6.89 8.44
C PRO A 71 34.91 -6.36 7.71
N ILE A 72 35.84 -7.23 7.35
CA ILE A 72 37.12 -6.85 6.72
C ILE A 72 37.46 -7.75 5.54
N GLY A 73 38.46 -7.36 4.78
CA GLY A 73 39.00 -8.10 3.61
C GLY A 73 38.24 -7.76 2.33
N LYS A 74 38.75 -8.34 1.22
CA LYS A 74 38.18 -8.14 -0.12
C LYS A 74 36.79 -8.74 -0.23
N LEU A 75 35.84 -8.00 -0.80
CA LEU A 75 34.53 -8.52 -1.16
C LEU A 75 34.61 -9.21 -2.51
N ARG A 76 33.99 -10.37 -2.62
CA ARG A 76 33.88 -11.14 -3.85
C ARG A 76 32.42 -11.43 -4.18
N LEU A 77 32.14 -11.69 -5.46
CA LEU A 77 30.79 -12.00 -5.93
C LEU A 77 30.14 -13.13 -5.10
N ARG A 78 30.91 -14.20 -4.80
CA ARG A 78 30.42 -15.34 -3.98
C ARG A 78 29.99 -14.95 -2.57
N ASP A 79 30.53 -13.86 -2.01
CA ASP A 79 30.20 -13.42 -0.65
C ASP A 79 28.78 -12.81 -0.58
N VAL A 80 28.33 -12.17 -1.68
CA VAL A 80 27.09 -11.38 -1.72
C VAL A 80 25.95 -12.02 -2.50
N VAL A 81 26.26 -13.03 -3.35
CA VAL A 81 25.29 -13.60 -4.30
C VAL A 81 24.07 -14.24 -3.65
N ASP A 82 24.18 -14.71 -2.42
CA ASP A 82 23.07 -15.35 -1.69
C ASP A 82 22.21 -14.36 -0.89
N ILE A 83 22.53 -13.06 -0.91
CA ILE A 83 21.71 -12.03 -0.27
C ILE A 83 20.37 -11.93 -1.01
N LYS A 84 19.29 -12.20 -0.30
CA LYS A 84 17.91 -12.10 -0.83
C LYS A 84 17.17 -10.89 -0.31
N LYS A 85 17.54 -10.41 0.87
CA LYS A 85 16.93 -9.26 1.54
C LYS A 85 18.03 -8.37 2.08
N LEU A 86 17.88 -7.08 1.87
CA LEU A 86 18.80 -6.07 2.39
C LEU A 86 18.00 -4.87 2.87
N ASP A 87 18.11 -4.57 4.15
CA ASP A 87 17.64 -3.32 4.73
C ASP A 87 18.84 -2.38 4.86
N ALA A 88 18.83 -1.34 4.04
CA ALA A 88 19.80 -0.27 3.99
C ALA A 88 19.12 1.10 4.19
N SER A 89 17.96 1.12 4.88
CA SER A 89 17.20 2.33 5.15
C SER A 89 17.90 3.25 6.15
N ASN A 90 17.78 4.55 5.95
CA ASN A 90 18.30 5.60 6.85
C ASN A 90 19.81 5.43 7.15
N LYS A 91 20.63 5.34 6.10
CA LYS A 91 22.09 5.17 6.19
C LYS A 91 22.88 6.32 5.58
N GLY A 92 22.22 7.31 4.97
CA GLY A 92 22.89 8.39 4.24
C GLY A 92 23.62 7.91 2.98
N ILE A 93 23.09 6.88 2.34
CA ILE A 93 23.62 6.31 1.10
C ILE A 93 23.33 7.28 -0.06
N GLN A 94 24.35 7.54 -0.88
CA GLN A 94 24.24 8.42 -2.04
C GLN A 94 24.48 7.70 -3.37
N ASN A 95 25.25 6.61 -3.36
CA ASN A 95 25.64 5.90 -4.56
C ASN A 95 25.37 4.40 -4.43
N LEU A 96 24.80 3.80 -5.48
CA LEU A 96 24.46 2.39 -5.50
C LEU A 96 25.43 1.51 -6.29
N ASP A 97 26.54 2.06 -6.82
CA ASP A 97 27.52 1.28 -7.60
C ASP A 97 28.05 0.11 -6.77
N GLY A 98 27.97 -1.07 -7.36
CA GLY A 98 28.33 -2.34 -6.72
C GLY A 98 27.14 -3.17 -6.28
N ILE A 99 25.93 -2.56 -6.08
CA ILE A 99 24.71 -3.31 -5.68
C ILE A 99 24.24 -4.26 -6.80
N GLU A 100 24.60 -3.98 -8.06
CA GLU A 100 24.31 -4.82 -9.23
C GLU A 100 24.84 -6.24 -9.10
N ASN A 101 25.80 -6.47 -8.18
CA ASN A 101 26.35 -7.78 -7.87
C ASN A 101 25.45 -8.65 -6.97
N LEU A 102 24.41 -8.06 -6.37
CA LEU A 102 23.47 -8.77 -5.50
C LEU A 102 22.36 -9.44 -6.35
N LEU A 103 22.74 -10.28 -7.30
CA LEU A 103 21.89 -10.79 -8.39
C LEU A 103 20.65 -11.57 -7.94
N ARG A 104 20.63 -12.08 -6.70
CA ARG A 104 19.49 -12.82 -6.13
C ARG A 104 18.64 -12.00 -5.15
N LEU A 105 18.89 -10.69 -5.09
CA LEU A 105 18.16 -9.80 -4.21
C LEU A 105 16.68 -9.76 -4.61
N GLN A 106 15.81 -9.99 -3.64
CA GLN A 106 14.35 -10.02 -3.80
C GLN A 106 13.66 -8.88 -3.08
N GLU A 107 14.21 -8.46 -1.95
CA GLU A 107 13.69 -7.36 -1.14
C GLU A 107 14.84 -6.39 -0.83
N LEU A 108 14.65 -5.13 -1.18
CA LEU A 108 15.61 -4.06 -0.94
C LEU A 108 14.89 -2.86 -0.33
N ASP A 109 15.34 -2.45 0.84
CA ASP A 109 14.89 -1.23 1.49
C ASP A 109 16.02 -0.20 1.49
N LEU A 110 15.83 0.88 0.75
CA LEU A 110 16.72 2.05 0.64
C LEU A 110 16.00 3.33 1.07
N THR A 111 14.92 3.20 1.84
CA THR A 111 14.13 4.33 2.33
C THR A 111 14.99 5.29 3.16
N ASP A 112 14.73 6.59 3.01
CA ASP A 112 15.36 7.66 3.82
C ASP A 112 16.89 7.69 3.64
N ASN A 113 17.31 7.86 2.38
CA ASN A 113 18.70 8.02 1.96
C ASN A 113 18.84 9.27 1.06
N GLU A 114 19.97 9.43 0.39
CA GLU A 114 20.26 10.60 -0.46
C GLU A 114 20.47 10.23 -1.94
N ILE A 115 19.82 9.15 -2.38
CA ILE A 115 20.02 8.52 -3.70
C ILE A 115 19.26 9.34 -4.76
N ASP A 116 19.95 9.66 -5.85
CA ASP A 116 19.38 10.28 -7.05
C ASP A 116 19.48 9.38 -8.30
N ASP A 117 20.55 8.57 -8.39
CA ASP A 117 20.76 7.61 -9.48
C ASP A 117 20.52 6.17 -9.01
N ILE A 118 19.60 5.49 -9.69
CA ILE A 118 19.25 4.09 -9.45
C ILE A 118 19.61 3.18 -10.63
N SER A 119 20.48 3.60 -11.52
CA SER A 119 20.91 2.85 -12.73
C SER A 119 21.46 1.46 -12.40
N ALA A 120 22.19 1.33 -11.29
CA ALA A 120 22.73 0.07 -10.78
C ALA A 120 21.65 -0.99 -10.47
N LEU A 121 20.39 -0.58 -10.21
CA LEU A 121 19.30 -1.52 -9.95
C LEU A 121 18.83 -2.27 -11.21
N SER A 122 19.21 -1.82 -12.41
CA SER A 122 18.79 -2.42 -13.69
C SER A 122 19.15 -3.90 -13.86
N SER A 123 20.15 -4.37 -13.12
CA SER A 123 20.62 -5.77 -13.10
C SER A 123 19.84 -6.67 -12.14
N LEU A 124 19.10 -6.11 -11.20
CA LEU A 124 18.40 -6.83 -10.13
C LEU A 124 17.06 -7.43 -10.60
N LYS A 125 17.12 -8.40 -11.51
CA LYS A 125 15.93 -8.98 -12.15
C LYS A 125 15.05 -9.81 -11.23
N ASP A 126 15.53 -10.18 -10.05
CA ASP A 126 14.79 -10.98 -9.07
C ASP A 126 14.08 -10.14 -8.02
N ILE A 127 14.28 -8.81 -8.06
CA ILE A 127 13.65 -7.89 -7.11
C ILE A 127 12.12 -7.96 -7.19
N SER A 128 11.48 -8.10 -6.04
CA SER A 128 10.02 -8.20 -5.90
C SER A 128 9.42 -7.13 -4.99
N ILE A 129 10.19 -6.67 -3.99
CA ILE A 129 9.82 -5.56 -3.10
C ILE A 129 10.97 -4.56 -3.14
N LEU A 130 10.66 -3.33 -3.54
CA LEU A 130 11.65 -2.26 -3.64
C LEU A 130 11.12 -1.01 -2.97
N LYS A 131 11.81 -0.57 -1.91
CA LYS A 131 11.50 0.64 -1.19
C LYS A 131 12.59 1.68 -1.40
N LEU A 132 12.18 2.78 -2.01
CA LEU A 132 13.03 3.91 -2.40
C LEU A 132 12.46 5.24 -1.89
N GLY A 133 11.49 5.21 -0.97
CA GLY A 133 10.87 6.40 -0.42
C GLY A 133 11.88 7.34 0.25
N LYS A 134 11.59 8.67 0.26
CA LYS A 134 12.44 9.70 0.85
C LYS A 134 13.86 9.67 0.29
N ASN A 135 13.99 9.87 -0.99
CA ASN A 135 15.25 10.01 -1.73
C ASN A 135 15.20 11.24 -2.67
N LYS A 136 16.10 11.31 -3.63
CA LYS A 136 16.18 12.44 -4.59
C LYS A 136 15.92 11.98 -6.03
N ILE A 137 15.26 10.83 -6.22
CA ILE A 137 15.11 10.14 -7.50
C ILE A 137 14.19 10.95 -8.43
N THR A 138 14.65 11.13 -9.66
CA THR A 138 13.88 11.77 -10.74
C THR A 138 13.56 10.79 -11.87
N ASP A 139 14.50 9.89 -12.19
CA ASP A 139 14.40 8.94 -13.28
C ASP A 139 14.32 7.50 -12.77
N ILE A 140 13.32 6.77 -13.25
CA ILE A 140 13.09 5.36 -12.93
C ILE A 140 13.21 4.43 -14.15
N ALA A 141 13.83 4.89 -15.25
CA ALA A 141 14.00 4.12 -16.48
C ALA A 141 14.75 2.80 -16.27
N SER A 142 15.68 2.75 -15.32
CA SER A 142 16.43 1.55 -14.95
C SER A 142 15.54 0.41 -14.42
N LEU A 143 14.36 0.73 -13.86
CA LEU A 143 13.45 -0.28 -13.32
C LEU A 143 12.75 -1.10 -14.40
N LYS A 144 12.74 -0.68 -15.67
CA LYS A 144 12.04 -1.38 -16.78
C LYS A 144 12.34 -2.88 -16.87
N ASN A 145 13.51 -3.31 -16.37
CA ASN A 145 13.93 -4.71 -16.37
C ASN A 145 13.52 -5.49 -15.11
N CYS A 146 12.96 -4.81 -14.09
CA CYS A 146 12.56 -5.42 -12.82
C CYS A 146 11.13 -6.02 -12.90
N SER A 147 10.88 -6.87 -13.91
CA SER A 147 9.55 -7.41 -14.22
C SER A 147 8.93 -8.31 -13.13
N LYS A 148 9.70 -8.64 -12.08
CA LYS A 148 9.20 -9.41 -10.93
C LYS A 148 8.66 -8.53 -9.81
N LEU A 149 8.77 -7.18 -9.93
CA LEU A 149 8.25 -6.26 -8.93
C LEU A 149 6.77 -6.50 -8.64
N LYS A 150 6.48 -6.56 -7.35
CA LYS A 150 5.17 -6.71 -6.75
C LYS A 150 4.78 -5.47 -5.97
N GLU A 151 5.74 -4.92 -5.24
CA GLU A 151 5.57 -3.73 -4.41
C GLU A 151 6.69 -2.74 -4.73
N LEU A 152 6.30 -1.50 -5.05
CA LEU A 152 7.20 -0.40 -5.34
C LEU A 152 6.79 0.83 -4.54
N TYR A 153 7.68 1.29 -3.67
CA TYR A 153 7.50 2.48 -2.84
C TYR A 153 8.50 3.55 -3.25
N LEU A 154 8.00 4.64 -3.84
CA LEU A 154 8.77 5.79 -4.34
C LEU A 154 8.33 7.11 -3.67
N PHE A 155 7.61 7.06 -2.56
CA PHE A 155 7.09 8.26 -1.90
C PHE A 155 8.20 9.25 -1.51
N ASP A 156 7.87 10.55 -1.47
CA ASP A 156 8.83 11.63 -1.17
C ASP A 156 10.08 11.57 -2.08
N ASN A 157 9.87 11.64 -3.39
CA ASN A 157 10.90 11.75 -4.42
C ASN A 157 10.56 12.89 -5.40
N LYS A 158 11.17 12.90 -6.58
CA LYS A 158 10.96 13.91 -7.64
C LYS A 158 10.57 13.27 -8.97
N VAL A 159 9.92 12.10 -8.93
CA VAL A 159 9.53 11.35 -10.14
C VAL A 159 8.45 12.12 -10.89
N ILE A 160 8.62 12.25 -12.21
CA ILE A 160 7.67 12.88 -13.13
C ILE A 160 7.08 11.81 -14.07
N ASP A 161 7.96 11.02 -14.71
CA ASP A 161 7.58 10.04 -15.70
C ASP A 161 7.53 8.63 -15.12
N ILE A 162 6.35 8.01 -15.20
CA ILE A 162 6.09 6.63 -14.75
C ILE A 162 5.94 5.66 -15.94
N THR A 163 6.19 6.09 -17.17
CA THR A 163 6.14 5.21 -18.35
C THR A 163 7.05 3.98 -18.28
N PRO A 164 8.21 4.01 -17.59
CA PRO A 164 9.02 2.80 -17.38
C PRO A 164 8.31 1.66 -16.66
N LEU A 165 7.21 1.95 -15.93
CA LEU A 165 6.41 0.93 -15.24
C LEU A 165 5.38 0.26 -16.14
N LYS A 166 5.25 0.68 -17.39
CA LYS A 166 4.28 0.12 -18.34
C LYS A 166 4.46 -1.41 -18.45
N ASN A 167 3.33 -2.13 -18.32
CA ASN A 167 3.27 -3.60 -18.41
C ASN A 167 3.95 -4.36 -17.26
N PHE A 168 4.12 -3.76 -16.10
CA PHE A 168 4.52 -4.48 -14.89
C PHE A 168 3.36 -5.38 -14.40
N GLU A 169 3.33 -6.61 -14.93
CA GLU A 169 2.20 -7.53 -14.72
C GLU A 169 2.01 -7.99 -13.26
N LYS A 170 3.08 -7.91 -12.44
CA LYS A 170 3.04 -8.48 -11.07
C LYS A 170 2.81 -7.45 -9.99
N ILE A 171 2.89 -6.17 -10.32
CA ILE A 171 2.77 -5.11 -9.34
C ILE A 171 1.34 -5.03 -8.80
N TYR A 172 1.20 -5.02 -7.48
CA TYR A 172 -0.08 -4.86 -6.80
C TYR A 172 -0.12 -3.68 -5.82
N ILE A 173 1.06 -3.16 -5.37
CA ILE A 173 1.17 -1.91 -4.61
C ILE A 173 2.12 -0.96 -5.35
N LEU A 174 1.68 0.28 -5.57
CA LEU A 174 2.49 1.37 -6.11
C LEU A 174 2.27 2.62 -5.29
N ASP A 175 3.31 3.02 -4.55
CA ASP A 175 3.31 4.25 -3.77
C ASP A 175 4.20 5.32 -4.44
N LEU A 176 3.55 6.36 -4.94
CA LEU A 176 4.12 7.54 -5.58
C LEU A 176 3.77 8.81 -4.81
N ASN A 177 3.32 8.73 -3.55
CA ASN A 177 2.98 9.90 -2.75
C ASN A 177 4.11 10.94 -2.77
N ARG A 178 3.74 12.23 -2.86
CA ARG A 178 4.68 13.36 -2.81
C ARG A 178 5.79 13.22 -3.86
N ASN A 179 5.37 13.22 -5.11
CA ASN A 179 6.21 13.28 -6.30
C ASN A 179 5.68 14.40 -7.22
N HIS A 180 6.04 14.37 -8.49
CA HIS A 180 5.61 15.34 -9.50
C HIS A 180 4.88 14.67 -10.67
N VAL A 181 4.22 13.54 -10.41
CA VAL A 181 3.50 12.77 -11.43
C VAL A 181 2.21 13.50 -11.81
N ALA A 182 2.09 13.88 -13.08
CA ALA A 182 0.88 14.49 -13.64
C ALA A 182 0.13 13.52 -14.58
N ASP A 183 0.88 12.79 -15.41
CA ASP A 183 0.33 11.82 -16.35
C ASP A 183 0.32 10.40 -15.76
N ILE A 184 -0.88 9.87 -15.56
CA ILE A 184 -1.14 8.52 -15.07
C ILE A 184 -1.77 7.61 -16.14
N SER A 185 -1.67 7.98 -17.41
CA SER A 185 -2.29 7.27 -18.54
C SER A 185 -1.83 5.81 -18.67
N ILE A 186 -0.64 5.46 -18.17
CA ILE A 186 -0.09 4.09 -18.21
C ILE A 186 -0.69 3.16 -17.17
N LEU A 187 -1.27 3.67 -16.07
CA LEU A 187 -1.73 2.86 -14.95
C LEU A 187 -2.67 1.70 -15.35
N PRO A 188 -3.60 1.87 -16.34
CA PRO A 188 -4.46 0.76 -16.77
C PRO A 188 -3.71 -0.45 -17.36
N THR A 189 -2.42 -0.32 -17.68
CA THR A 189 -1.59 -1.44 -18.11
C THR A 189 -1.17 -2.35 -16.96
N LEU A 190 -1.22 -1.84 -15.72
CA LEU A 190 -0.87 -2.55 -14.48
C LEU A 190 -2.05 -3.40 -14.00
N LYS A 191 -2.30 -4.53 -14.66
CA LYS A 191 -3.53 -5.33 -14.51
C LYS A 191 -3.78 -5.90 -13.12
N ASN A 192 -2.73 -6.08 -12.32
CA ASN A 192 -2.83 -6.64 -10.97
C ASN A 192 -2.75 -5.59 -9.86
N LEU A 193 -2.63 -4.29 -10.22
CA LEU A 193 -2.52 -3.22 -9.24
C LEU A 193 -3.79 -3.16 -8.38
N LYS A 194 -3.63 -3.25 -7.07
CA LYS A 194 -4.68 -3.20 -6.05
C LYS A 194 -4.68 -1.89 -5.29
N GLU A 195 -3.48 -1.37 -5.03
CA GLU A 195 -3.29 -0.19 -4.21
C GLU A 195 -2.45 0.83 -4.96
N ILE A 196 -2.97 2.04 -5.11
CA ILE A 196 -2.29 3.17 -5.75
C ILE A 196 -2.31 4.38 -4.81
N TYR A 197 -1.15 4.92 -4.55
CA TYR A 197 -0.98 6.12 -3.71
C TYR A 197 -0.32 7.23 -4.53
N LEU A 198 -1.06 8.31 -4.72
CA LEU A 198 -0.70 9.48 -5.54
C LEU A 198 -0.92 10.80 -4.77
N HIS A 199 -0.96 10.76 -3.43
CA HIS A 199 -1.11 11.94 -2.59
C HIS A 199 -0.03 13.00 -2.91
N ASN A 200 -0.42 14.28 -2.99
CA ASN A 200 0.47 15.39 -3.29
C ASN A 200 1.31 15.13 -4.55
N ASN A 201 0.62 15.05 -5.68
CA ASN A 201 1.19 15.03 -7.02
C ASN A 201 0.56 16.15 -7.87
N GLY A 202 0.80 16.13 -9.16
CA GLY A 202 0.19 17.06 -10.12
C GLY A 202 -0.89 16.40 -10.98
N VAL A 203 -1.56 15.35 -10.51
CA VAL A 203 -2.56 14.63 -11.31
C VAL A 203 -3.75 15.52 -11.58
N ILE A 204 -4.03 15.77 -12.86
CA ILE A 204 -5.15 16.60 -13.31
C ILE A 204 -6.30 15.79 -13.93
N ASP A 205 -6.02 14.56 -14.37
CA ASP A 205 -7.02 13.65 -14.93
C ASP A 205 -6.89 12.25 -14.28
N PHE A 206 -7.89 11.87 -13.48
CA PHE A 206 -7.93 10.55 -12.83
C PHE A 206 -8.69 9.50 -13.67
N LYS A 207 -9.23 9.84 -14.84
CA LYS A 207 -10.00 8.90 -15.68
C LYS A 207 -9.26 7.59 -15.99
N PRO A 208 -7.94 7.56 -16.17
CA PRO A 208 -7.22 6.28 -16.32
C PRO A 208 -7.51 5.30 -15.21
N ILE A 209 -7.65 5.75 -13.95
CA ILE A 209 -7.95 4.91 -12.79
C ILE A 209 -9.32 4.23 -12.91
N LEU A 210 -10.32 4.88 -13.53
CA LEU A 210 -11.68 4.34 -13.68
C LEU A 210 -11.73 3.01 -14.46
N ARG A 211 -10.69 2.72 -15.26
CA ARG A 211 -10.56 1.47 -16.01
C ARG A 211 -10.01 0.31 -15.19
N MET A 212 -9.66 0.55 -13.92
CA MET A 212 -8.92 -0.39 -13.05
C MET A 212 -9.86 -0.97 -11.98
N GLN A 213 -10.82 -1.80 -12.42
CA GLN A 213 -11.87 -2.36 -11.57
C GLN A 213 -11.37 -3.25 -10.41
N GLN A 214 -10.10 -3.66 -10.47
CA GLN A 214 -9.44 -4.46 -9.44
C GLN A 214 -8.88 -3.64 -8.27
N LEU A 215 -8.91 -2.29 -8.33
CA LEU A 215 -8.41 -1.44 -7.27
C LEU A 215 -9.26 -1.57 -5.99
N THR A 216 -8.58 -1.71 -4.88
CA THR A 216 -9.16 -1.75 -3.53
C THR A 216 -8.82 -0.50 -2.73
N THR A 217 -7.67 0.11 -2.99
CA THR A 217 -7.20 1.33 -2.31
C THR A 217 -6.75 2.38 -3.33
N VAL A 218 -7.28 3.58 -3.21
CA VAL A 218 -6.92 4.75 -4.05
C VAL A 218 -6.67 5.95 -3.15
N ASN A 219 -5.48 6.52 -3.24
CA ASN A 219 -5.16 7.79 -2.61
C ASN A 219 -4.86 8.85 -3.67
N LEU A 220 -5.73 9.85 -3.78
CA LEU A 220 -5.65 11.01 -4.66
C LEU A 220 -5.68 12.34 -3.88
N ALA A 221 -5.38 12.30 -2.60
CA ALA A 221 -5.37 13.51 -1.79
C ALA A 221 -4.34 14.53 -2.31
N GLY A 222 -4.62 15.83 -2.17
CA GLY A 222 -3.68 16.88 -2.55
C GLY A 222 -3.40 17.00 -4.05
N ASN A 223 -4.41 16.74 -4.91
CA ASN A 223 -4.27 16.86 -6.37
C ASN A 223 -5.18 17.94 -7.00
N ASN A 224 -5.81 18.79 -6.18
CA ASN A 224 -6.68 19.88 -6.60
C ASN A 224 -7.96 19.48 -7.36
N PHE A 225 -8.49 18.30 -7.13
CA PHE A 225 -9.77 17.88 -7.70
C PHE A 225 -10.92 18.65 -7.06
N THR A 226 -11.85 19.12 -7.88
CA THR A 226 -13.09 19.81 -7.41
C THR A 226 -14.31 18.93 -7.58
N ASP A 227 -14.24 17.95 -8.46
CA ASP A 227 -15.29 16.96 -8.76
C ASP A 227 -14.62 15.62 -9.10
N MET A 228 -15.24 14.55 -8.67
CA MET A 228 -14.77 13.18 -8.92
C MET A 228 -15.91 12.31 -9.45
N GLN A 229 -16.71 12.88 -10.37
CA GLN A 229 -17.74 12.11 -11.06
C GLN A 229 -17.14 10.82 -11.64
N ASP A 230 -17.95 9.78 -11.67
CA ASP A 230 -17.56 8.46 -12.16
C ASP A 230 -16.60 7.63 -11.27
N ILE A 231 -15.99 8.17 -10.21
CA ILE A 231 -15.17 7.36 -9.28
C ILE A 231 -15.96 6.17 -8.71
N ASN A 232 -17.27 6.30 -8.63
CA ASN A 232 -18.20 5.25 -8.19
C ASN A 232 -18.28 4.04 -9.13
N GLN A 233 -17.63 4.10 -10.29
CA GLN A 233 -17.45 2.94 -11.18
C GLN A 233 -16.50 1.90 -10.56
N LEU A 234 -15.61 2.31 -9.64
CA LEU A 234 -14.67 1.42 -8.94
C LEU A 234 -15.39 0.60 -7.86
N LYS A 235 -16.10 -0.45 -8.26
CA LYS A 235 -16.96 -1.23 -7.36
C LYS A 235 -16.21 -2.06 -6.32
N SER A 236 -14.92 -2.37 -6.56
CA SER A 236 -14.08 -3.11 -5.62
C SER A 236 -13.43 -2.22 -4.55
N LEU A 237 -13.60 -0.88 -4.64
CA LEU A 237 -12.90 0.06 -3.78
C LEU A 237 -13.39 -0.06 -2.34
N MET A 238 -12.43 -0.22 -1.44
CA MET A 238 -12.63 -0.32 0.01
C MET A 238 -12.05 0.90 0.75
N GLU A 239 -11.00 1.51 0.21
CA GLU A 239 -10.34 2.66 0.82
C GLU A 239 -10.18 3.78 -0.19
N LEU A 240 -10.67 4.95 0.14
CA LEU A 240 -10.61 6.15 -0.70
C LEU A 240 -10.13 7.34 0.13
N TYR A 241 -8.99 7.89 -0.28
CA TYR A 241 -8.39 9.09 0.30
C TYR A 241 -8.39 10.20 -0.74
N ILE A 242 -9.23 11.22 -0.53
CA ILE A 242 -9.43 12.38 -1.40
C ILE A 242 -9.41 13.69 -0.61
N GLY A 243 -8.74 13.67 0.53
CA GLY A 243 -8.49 14.86 1.33
C GLY A 243 -7.66 15.90 0.57
N ASP A 244 -7.58 17.11 1.12
CA ASP A 244 -6.77 18.19 0.55
C ASP A 244 -7.03 18.44 -0.96
N ASN A 245 -8.32 18.57 -1.30
CA ASN A 245 -8.79 18.87 -2.64
C ASN A 245 -9.78 20.07 -2.57
N GLY A 246 -10.51 20.34 -3.62
CA GLY A 246 -11.48 21.41 -3.66
C GLY A 246 -12.94 20.92 -3.63
N ILE A 247 -13.20 19.70 -3.13
CA ILE A 247 -14.48 19.01 -3.22
C ILE A 247 -15.54 19.69 -2.35
N LYS A 248 -16.73 19.87 -2.89
CA LYS A 248 -17.88 20.48 -2.20
C LYS A 248 -19.03 19.51 -1.99
N ASP A 249 -19.15 18.52 -2.87
CA ASP A 249 -20.27 17.60 -2.93
C ASP A 249 -19.76 16.15 -2.92
N LEU A 250 -20.45 15.29 -2.19
CA LEU A 250 -20.12 13.86 -2.06
C LEU A 250 -21.13 12.95 -2.82
N THR A 251 -21.96 13.49 -3.71
CA THR A 251 -22.98 12.70 -4.42
C THR A 251 -22.41 11.58 -5.25
N PHE A 252 -21.19 11.73 -5.76
CA PHE A 252 -20.46 10.68 -6.47
C PHE A 252 -20.13 9.44 -5.62
N LEU A 253 -20.17 9.55 -4.29
CA LEU A 253 -19.93 8.42 -3.38
C LEU A 253 -21.20 7.58 -3.09
N LYS A 254 -22.39 8.05 -3.43
CA LYS A 254 -23.68 7.49 -3.02
C LYS A 254 -23.83 5.98 -3.24
N SER A 255 -23.19 5.41 -4.24
CA SER A 255 -23.29 3.99 -4.60
C SER A 255 -22.07 3.14 -4.23
N MET A 256 -21.13 3.69 -3.46
CA MET A 256 -19.87 3.01 -3.10
C MET A 256 -19.99 2.23 -1.78
N SER A 257 -20.95 1.31 -1.72
CA SER A 257 -21.33 0.58 -0.49
C SER A 257 -20.22 -0.32 0.08
N ASN A 258 -19.15 -0.61 -0.69
CA ASN A 258 -18.04 -1.41 -0.23
C ASN A 258 -16.96 -0.61 0.52
N LEU A 259 -17.08 0.74 0.55
CA LEU A 259 -16.12 1.57 1.26
C LEU A 259 -16.14 1.28 2.77
N LYS A 260 -14.93 1.12 3.30
CA LYS A 260 -14.62 0.93 4.71
C LYS A 260 -13.87 2.13 5.28
N VAL A 261 -12.95 2.69 4.50
CA VAL A 261 -12.16 3.86 4.87
C VAL A 261 -12.44 4.99 3.90
N LEU A 262 -12.83 6.14 4.44
CA LEU A 262 -13.08 7.35 3.67
C LEU A 262 -12.39 8.54 4.33
N ASP A 263 -11.42 9.14 3.61
CA ASP A 263 -10.83 10.41 3.97
C ASP A 263 -11.21 11.49 2.96
N VAL A 264 -12.00 12.47 3.41
CA VAL A 264 -12.41 13.65 2.68
C VAL A 264 -11.99 14.93 3.42
N SER A 265 -10.97 14.84 4.26
CA SER A 265 -10.46 15.95 5.06
C SER A 265 -9.99 17.12 4.19
N ASN A 266 -9.91 18.31 4.77
CA ASN A 266 -9.42 19.52 4.11
C ASN A 266 -10.05 19.76 2.72
N ASN A 267 -11.39 19.77 2.70
CA ASN A 267 -12.21 20.04 1.52
C ASN A 267 -13.19 21.22 1.80
N LYS A 268 -14.21 21.35 0.99
CA LYS A 268 -15.24 22.42 1.12
C LYS A 268 -16.63 21.83 1.36
N ILE A 269 -16.71 20.69 2.04
CA ILE A 269 -17.93 19.93 2.26
C ILE A 269 -18.78 20.61 3.33
N THR A 270 -20.07 20.74 3.07
CA THR A 270 -21.04 21.29 4.02
C THR A 270 -22.10 20.29 4.41
N ASP A 271 -22.38 19.29 3.57
CA ASP A 271 -23.42 18.28 3.73
C ASP A 271 -22.88 16.86 3.46
N MET A 272 -23.30 15.93 4.33
CA MET A 272 -22.89 14.52 4.26
C MET A 272 -24.05 13.60 3.87
N ASN A 273 -25.24 14.10 3.60
CA ASN A 273 -26.41 13.25 3.35
C ASN A 273 -26.23 12.26 2.18
N SER A 274 -25.41 12.62 1.20
CA SER A 274 -25.10 11.78 0.05
C SER A 274 -24.42 10.45 0.43
N ILE A 275 -23.74 10.38 1.57
CA ILE A 275 -23.05 9.16 2.03
C ILE A 275 -23.84 8.37 3.08
N SER A 276 -25.10 8.73 3.34
CA SER A 276 -25.95 8.08 4.35
C SER A 276 -26.12 6.56 4.16
N ASN A 277 -25.92 6.06 2.94
CA ASN A 277 -26.01 4.64 2.60
C ASN A 277 -24.70 3.86 2.74
N LEU A 278 -23.58 4.52 3.11
CA LEU A 278 -22.28 3.88 3.26
C LEU A 278 -22.13 3.20 4.62
N ASN A 279 -23.03 2.27 4.93
CA ASN A 279 -23.13 1.63 6.26
C ASN A 279 -21.92 0.74 6.60
N GLY A 280 -21.03 0.47 5.61
CA GLY A 280 -19.82 -0.32 5.79
C GLY A 280 -18.64 0.47 6.33
N ILE A 281 -18.74 1.81 6.46
CA ILE A 281 -17.62 2.66 6.89
C ILE A 281 -17.17 2.28 8.30
N GLU A 282 -15.87 2.00 8.40
CA GLU A 282 -15.15 1.67 9.64
C GLU A 282 -14.30 2.86 10.11
N GLU A 283 -13.68 3.60 9.17
CA GLU A 283 -12.88 4.80 9.45
C GLU A 283 -13.37 5.97 8.58
N LEU A 284 -13.61 7.11 9.20
CA LEU A 284 -14.08 8.32 8.54
C LEU A 284 -13.27 9.53 8.99
N ASN A 285 -12.59 10.18 8.06
CA ASN A 285 -11.95 11.47 8.28
C ASN A 285 -12.68 12.56 7.48
N ILE A 286 -13.37 13.44 8.19
CA ILE A 286 -14.07 14.61 7.63
C ILE A 286 -13.49 15.93 8.18
N SER A 287 -12.34 15.88 8.82
CA SER A 287 -11.72 17.05 9.44
C SER A 287 -11.47 18.17 8.44
N SER A 288 -11.40 19.41 8.92
CA SER A 288 -11.11 20.59 8.09
C SER A 288 -12.09 20.76 6.91
N ASN A 289 -13.38 20.81 7.22
CA ASN A 289 -14.48 21.07 6.32
C ASN A 289 -15.44 22.12 6.91
N TYR A 290 -16.62 22.28 6.35
CA TYR A 290 -17.65 23.23 6.83
C TYR A 290 -18.90 22.52 7.34
N ILE A 291 -18.75 21.28 7.82
CA ILE A 291 -19.86 20.42 8.27
C ILE A 291 -20.41 20.94 9.59
N ARG A 292 -21.75 20.92 9.71
CA ARG A 292 -22.48 21.31 10.92
C ARG A 292 -23.30 20.16 11.51
N ASP A 293 -23.88 19.35 10.65
CA ASP A 293 -24.74 18.23 11.02
C ASP A 293 -24.08 16.90 10.68
N ILE A 294 -23.99 16.04 11.67
CA ILE A 294 -23.44 14.68 11.57
C ILE A 294 -24.50 13.61 11.90
N LYS A 295 -25.78 13.95 11.80
CA LYS A 295 -26.88 13.03 12.12
C LYS A 295 -26.77 11.69 11.38
N ILE A 296 -26.26 11.71 10.15
CA ILE A 296 -26.09 10.50 9.35
C ILE A 296 -25.20 9.45 10.02
N LEU A 297 -24.29 9.85 10.93
CA LEU A 297 -23.40 8.92 11.63
C LEU A 297 -24.19 7.95 12.54
N GLU A 298 -25.44 8.23 12.88
CA GLU A 298 -26.33 7.28 13.56
C GLU A 298 -26.46 5.95 12.81
N ASN A 299 -26.26 5.97 11.48
CA ASN A 299 -26.38 4.80 10.61
C ASN A 299 -25.07 4.02 10.47
N PHE A 300 -23.92 4.60 10.86
CA PHE A 300 -22.60 4.01 10.67
C PHE A 300 -22.25 3.05 11.82
N LYS A 301 -22.88 1.87 11.82
CA LYS A 301 -22.79 0.90 12.93
C LYS A 301 -21.41 0.27 13.07
N ASN A 302 -20.61 0.28 12.00
CA ASN A 302 -19.26 -0.27 11.98
C ASN A 302 -18.18 0.78 12.27
N LEU A 303 -18.57 2.06 12.43
CA LEU A 303 -17.62 3.16 12.63
C LEU A 303 -16.80 2.94 13.90
N SER A 304 -15.49 2.74 13.73
CA SER A 304 -14.50 2.52 14.78
C SER A 304 -13.63 3.73 15.03
N LYS A 305 -13.42 4.56 14.01
CA LYS A 305 -12.59 5.76 14.07
C LYS A 305 -13.23 6.91 13.31
N VAL A 306 -13.26 8.09 13.93
CA VAL A 306 -13.76 9.31 13.29
C VAL A 306 -12.93 10.53 13.65
N ASP A 307 -12.60 11.34 12.64
CA ASP A 307 -12.02 12.67 12.83
C ASP A 307 -12.99 13.76 12.35
N LEU A 308 -13.44 14.57 13.30
CA LEU A 308 -14.43 15.63 13.12
C LEU A 308 -13.83 17.03 13.29
N ARG A 309 -12.54 17.14 13.61
CA ARG A 309 -11.87 18.40 13.96
C ARG A 309 -11.95 19.44 12.84
N TYR A 310 -11.88 20.70 13.25
CA TYR A 310 -11.87 21.84 12.32
C TYR A 310 -13.12 21.89 11.43
N ASN A 311 -14.28 21.74 12.05
CA ASN A 311 -15.61 21.85 11.45
C ASN A 311 -16.49 22.81 12.27
N ASN A 312 -17.76 22.94 11.88
CA ASN A 312 -18.75 23.75 12.62
C ASN A 312 -19.72 22.88 13.43
N ILE A 313 -19.28 21.69 13.84
CA ILE A 313 -20.10 20.69 14.55
C ILE A 313 -20.28 21.15 16.02
N LYS A 314 -21.54 21.22 16.47
CA LYS A 314 -21.87 21.55 17.86
C LYS A 314 -22.52 20.39 18.61
N ASN A 315 -23.17 19.48 17.90
CA ASN A 315 -23.86 18.34 18.48
C ASN A 315 -23.21 17.02 17.98
N ILE A 316 -22.66 16.25 18.91
CA ILE A 316 -22.06 14.93 18.65
C ILE A 316 -22.92 13.77 19.18
N GLU A 317 -24.17 14.04 19.54
CA GLU A 317 -25.13 13.03 20.05
C GLU A 317 -25.26 11.82 19.08
N PRO A 318 -25.23 11.99 17.75
CA PRO A 318 -25.28 10.87 16.80
C PRO A 318 -24.24 9.79 17.05
N LEU A 319 -23.09 10.12 17.61
CA LEU A 319 -22.00 9.16 17.91
C LEU A 319 -22.41 8.12 18.96
N LYS A 320 -23.42 8.37 19.80
CA LYS A 320 -23.95 7.38 20.77
C LYS A 320 -24.35 6.06 20.11
N ASN A 321 -24.72 6.11 18.84
CA ASN A 321 -25.18 4.96 18.07
C ASN A 321 -24.05 4.17 17.42
N CYS A 322 -22.80 4.69 17.43
CA CYS A 322 -21.61 4.06 16.86
C CYS A 322 -20.98 3.11 17.89
N LYS A 323 -21.53 1.92 18.05
CA LYS A 323 -21.14 0.99 19.14
C LYS A 323 -19.71 0.41 19.00
N GLN A 324 -19.11 0.51 17.83
CA GLN A 324 -17.73 0.06 17.57
C GLN A 324 -16.69 1.18 17.74
N LEU A 325 -17.14 2.42 18.01
CA LEU A 325 -16.29 3.60 18.05
C LEU A 325 -15.25 3.49 19.17
N SER A 326 -13.97 3.53 18.78
CA SER A 326 -12.81 3.43 19.67
C SER A 326 -11.86 4.63 19.59
N GLU A 327 -11.91 5.38 18.47
CA GLU A 327 -11.11 6.57 18.25
C GLU A 327 -11.98 7.73 17.81
N VAL A 328 -11.89 8.84 18.54
CA VAL A 328 -12.66 10.07 18.25
C VAL A 328 -11.73 11.27 18.36
N PHE A 329 -11.73 12.12 17.34
CA PHE A 329 -11.01 13.38 17.31
C PHE A 329 -12.01 14.51 17.09
N ILE A 330 -12.09 15.45 18.04
CA ILE A 330 -13.04 16.58 18.04
C ILE A 330 -12.37 17.86 18.49
N ASP A 331 -12.97 19.01 18.18
CA ASP A 331 -12.49 20.31 18.63
C ASP A 331 -12.74 20.56 20.13
N LYS A 332 -11.95 21.44 20.70
CA LYS A 332 -11.93 21.76 22.14
C LYS A 332 -13.24 22.35 22.65
N ASP A 333 -13.96 23.06 21.83
CA ASP A 333 -15.21 23.74 22.18
C ASP A 333 -16.46 22.84 22.09
N VAL A 334 -16.31 21.61 21.57
CA VAL A 334 -17.43 20.67 21.43
C VAL A 334 -17.79 20.05 22.77
N ASP A 335 -19.08 20.01 23.09
CA ASP A 335 -19.59 19.36 24.31
C ASP A 335 -19.52 17.82 24.16
N ILE A 336 -18.78 17.15 25.03
CA ILE A 336 -18.58 15.68 24.98
C ILE A 336 -19.56 14.90 25.85
N ARG A 337 -20.38 15.55 26.67
CA ARG A 337 -21.35 14.85 27.53
C ARG A 337 -22.19 13.79 26.82
N PRO A 338 -22.59 13.99 25.54
CA PRO A 338 -23.27 12.96 24.78
C PRO A 338 -22.56 11.61 24.68
N ILE A 339 -21.23 11.59 24.68
CA ILE A 339 -20.41 10.37 24.53
C ILE A 339 -19.64 10.00 25.80
N GLU A 340 -19.89 10.69 26.93
CA GLU A 340 -19.14 10.47 28.16
C GLU A 340 -19.23 9.02 28.67
N ASN A 341 -20.35 8.36 28.47
CA ASN A 341 -20.57 6.96 28.84
C ASN A 341 -19.74 5.99 27.96
N MET A 342 -19.18 6.46 26.83
CA MET A 342 -18.35 5.66 25.94
C MET A 342 -16.87 5.67 26.34
N LYS A 343 -16.47 6.37 27.42
CA LYS A 343 -15.05 6.53 27.82
C LYS A 343 -14.27 5.23 27.94
N ASN A 344 -14.90 4.15 28.39
CA ASN A 344 -14.26 2.84 28.49
C ASN A 344 -14.04 2.15 27.13
N GLN A 345 -14.81 2.55 26.13
CA GLN A 345 -14.74 2.06 24.76
C GLN A 345 -13.69 2.85 23.94
N LEU A 346 -13.55 4.15 24.23
CA LEU A 346 -12.64 5.05 23.53
C LEU A 346 -11.21 4.89 24.04
N LYS A 347 -10.48 3.93 23.45
CA LYS A 347 -9.11 3.59 23.87
C LYS A 347 -8.07 4.58 23.35
N ASN A 348 -8.26 5.11 22.13
CA ASN A 348 -7.30 5.93 21.38
C ASN A 348 -7.88 7.30 20.98
N ALA A 349 -8.68 7.91 21.85
CA ALA A 349 -9.04 9.31 21.66
C ALA A 349 -7.77 10.19 21.70
N ASP A 350 -7.78 11.33 21.01
CA ASP A 350 -6.68 12.28 21.12
C ASP A 350 -6.48 12.70 22.58
N SER A 351 -5.30 13.23 22.90
CA SER A 351 -4.95 13.59 24.29
C SER A 351 -5.94 14.54 24.91
N TYR A 352 -6.54 15.44 24.14
CA TYR A 352 -7.55 16.38 24.59
C TYR A 352 -8.91 15.72 24.84
N THR A 353 -9.41 14.94 23.88
CA THR A 353 -10.67 14.21 24.01
C THR A 353 -10.61 13.21 25.17
N LYS A 354 -9.48 12.49 25.28
CA LYS A 354 -9.22 11.55 26.38
C LYS A 354 -9.17 12.25 27.74
N ALA A 355 -8.53 13.41 27.81
CA ALA A 355 -8.45 14.19 29.03
C ALA A 355 -9.82 14.71 29.47
N LYS A 356 -10.62 15.20 28.53
CA LYS A 356 -11.98 15.68 28.77
C LYS A 356 -12.91 14.52 29.21
N LEU A 357 -12.79 13.35 28.58
CA LEU A 357 -13.55 12.14 28.96
C LEU A 357 -13.18 11.61 30.36
N LEU A 358 -11.95 11.86 30.82
CA LEU A 358 -11.49 11.45 32.14
C LEU A 358 -11.77 12.52 33.23
N ASN A 359 -12.54 13.57 32.91
CA ASN A 359 -12.82 14.71 33.82
C ASN A 359 -11.54 15.32 34.42
N LYS A 360 -10.45 15.29 33.69
CA LYS A 360 -9.23 15.99 34.07
C LYS A 360 -9.29 17.40 33.50
N GLU A 361 -9.42 18.40 34.37
CA GLU A 361 -9.18 19.81 34.02
C GLU A 361 -7.73 19.95 33.53
N ILE A 362 -7.53 19.98 32.23
CA ILE A 362 -6.20 20.09 31.61
C ILE A 362 -6.08 21.47 31.02
N PHE A 363 -6.48 22.48 31.45
CA PHE A 363 -6.03 23.83 31.06
C PHE A 363 -6.53 24.85 32.10
N LYS A 364 -5.75 25.06 33.13
CA LYS A 364 -5.63 26.36 33.75
C LYS A 364 -4.51 27.10 33.11
#